data_c9743407a73cf08913053eb0ac5c2fae
#
_entry.id   c9743407a73cf08913053eb0ac5c2fae
#
_cell.length_a   1.000
_cell.length_b   1.000
_cell.length_c   1.000
_cell.angle_alpha   90.00
_cell.angle_beta   90.00
_cell.angle_gamma   90.00
#
_symmetry.space_group_name_H-M   'P 1'
#
loop_
_entity.id
_entity.type
_entity.pdbx_description
1 polymer ?
#
loop_
_entity_poly.entity_id
_entity_poly.type
_entity_poly.pdbx_seq_one_letter_code
_entity_poly.pdbx_strand_id
1 'polypeptide(L)'
;MKHTIAALLLALFALAAPATAQTFPQNNGSPVVDQAGILTPEQQADLKSKSQALYTQTGRAFAVATVKSLEGYPVEDYAYRLGRAWGLGEKEKDNGVLLLVAPNDRKVSIATGYGAGAYMTDAMSGIIIREDILPHFKQSPPDYGGGIEAGADAIIKQMSLSPDEAEKNIAAAQQAQKQRQHSSGGGLPIFFWLMIIGFVVLSHFRRGVGRRYRGRHGGISPWVVLWGLNELSRGSRGGGWGGGSWGGGGGSWGGGGGGSFGGFGGGSFGGGGASGSW
;
A
#
# COMPACT_ATOMS: atom_id res chain seq x y z
N MET A 1 51.43 13.46 8.70
CA MET A 1 50.57 12.56 7.90
C MET A 1 49.85 11.49 8.73
N LYS A 2 50.51 10.75 9.66
CA LYS A 2 49.81 9.71 10.47
C LYS A 2 48.72 10.27 11.38
N HIS A 3 48.95 11.42 12.01
CA HIS A 3 47.98 12.07 12.90
C HIS A 3 46.80 12.70 12.16
N THR A 4 47.00 13.18 10.95
CA THR A 4 45.92 13.72 10.10
C THR A 4 44.96 12.63 9.58
N ILE A 5 45.51 11.48 9.24
CA ILE A 5 44.71 10.29 8.83
C ILE A 5 43.90 9.75 10.02
N ALA A 6 44.50 9.68 11.21
CA ALA A 6 43.79 9.25 12.42
C ALA A 6 42.65 10.19 12.82
N ALA A 7 42.87 11.53 12.70
CA ALA A 7 41.82 12.52 12.96
C ALA A 7 40.67 12.44 11.93
N LEU A 8 40.98 12.16 10.65
CA LEU A 8 39.99 11.98 9.61
C LEU A 8 39.13 10.73 9.83
N LEU A 9 39.76 9.62 10.24
CA LEU A 9 39.06 8.39 10.56
C LEU A 9 38.17 8.55 11.80
N LEU A 10 38.64 9.28 12.81
CA LEU A 10 37.86 9.56 14.01
C LEU A 10 36.64 10.47 13.70
N ALA A 11 36.81 11.46 12.83
CA ALA A 11 35.72 12.31 12.35
C ALA A 11 34.69 11.54 11.51
N LEU A 12 35.15 10.58 10.71
CA LEU A 12 34.25 9.72 9.92
C LEU A 12 33.43 8.78 10.81
N PHE A 13 34.02 8.30 11.92
CA PHE A 13 33.34 7.45 12.91
C PHE A 13 32.30 8.23 13.74
N ALA A 14 32.54 9.52 13.98
CA ALA A 14 31.63 10.42 14.72
C ALA A 14 30.38 10.80 13.89
N LEU A 15 30.40 10.62 12.56
CA LEU A 15 29.26 10.85 11.66
C LEU A 15 28.36 9.62 11.50
N ALA A 16 28.69 8.48 12.10
CA ALA A 16 27.81 7.31 12.15
C ALA A 16 26.61 7.62 13.06
N ALA A 17 25.57 8.25 12.53
CA ALA A 17 24.31 8.41 13.25
C ALA A 17 23.77 7.02 13.60
N PRO A 18 23.34 6.78 14.85
CA PRO A 18 22.71 5.50 15.20
C PRO A 18 21.50 5.29 14.31
N ALA A 19 21.49 4.23 13.54
CA ALA A 19 20.30 3.79 12.82
C ALA A 19 19.27 3.40 13.88
N THR A 20 18.24 4.23 14.06
CA THR A 20 17.12 3.88 14.93
C THR A 20 16.40 2.70 14.31
N ALA A 21 16.48 1.54 14.97
CA ALA A 21 15.72 0.37 14.56
C ALA A 21 14.23 0.69 14.71
N GLN A 22 13.45 0.39 13.68
CA GLN A 22 11.99 0.55 13.69
C GLN A 22 11.40 -0.26 14.85
N THR A 23 10.58 0.38 15.69
CA THR A 23 9.99 -0.26 16.86
C THR A 23 8.56 -0.69 16.54
N PHE A 24 8.34 -2.00 16.42
CA PHE A 24 7.01 -2.56 16.20
C PHE A 24 6.26 -2.80 17.50
N PRO A 25 4.92 -2.60 17.54
CA PRO A 25 4.11 -2.98 18.69
C PRO A 25 4.20 -4.49 18.93
N GLN A 26 4.26 -4.88 20.20
CA GLN A 26 4.27 -6.28 20.59
C GLN A 26 2.84 -6.85 20.52
N ASN A 27 2.68 -8.03 19.92
CA ASN A 27 1.37 -8.68 19.81
C ASN A 27 0.95 -9.44 21.08
N ASN A 28 1.90 -9.80 21.94
CA ASN A 28 1.66 -10.56 23.18
C ASN A 28 0.76 -11.80 22.99
N GLY A 29 0.81 -12.43 21.82
CA GLY A 29 -0.04 -13.55 21.44
C GLY A 29 -1.50 -13.18 21.12
N SER A 30 -1.82 -11.89 20.99
CA SER A 30 -3.15 -11.41 20.58
C SER A 30 -3.20 -11.10 19.08
N PRO A 31 -4.24 -11.54 18.35
CA PRO A 31 -4.43 -11.15 16.95
C PRO A 31 -4.88 -9.69 16.78
N VAL A 32 -5.20 -8.98 17.86
CA VAL A 32 -5.62 -7.58 17.84
C VAL A 32 -4.72 -6.77 18.75
N VAL A 33 -4.07 -5.76 18.19
CA VAL A 33 -3.20 -4.81 18.89
C VAL A 33 -3.62 -3.40 18.56
N ASP A 34 -4.20 -2.70 19.52
CA ASP A 34 -4.70 -1.34 19.37
C ASP A 34 -3.76 -0.34 20.08
N GLN A 35 -2.63 -0.01 19.44
CA GLN A 35 -1.70 0.99 19.97
C GLN A 35 -2.22 2.42 19.79
N ALA A 36 -3.05 2.67 18.79
CA ALA A 36 -3.63 3.98 18.54
C ALA A 36 -4.78 4.32 19.50
N GLY A 37 -5.38 3.32 20.14
CA GLY A 37 -6.50 3.51 21.07
C GLY A 37 -7.80 3.95 20.37
N ILE A 38 -8.07 3.41 19.19
CA ILE A 38 -9.22 3.75 18.37
C ILE A 38 -10.31 2.68 18.36
N LEU A 39 -10.09 1.57 19.05
CA LEU A 39 -11.06 0.49 19.19
C LEU A 39 -11.62 0.45 20.63
N THR A 40 -12.92 0.23 20.76
CA THR A 40 -13.49 -0.05 22.08
C THR A 40 -13.10 -1.44 22.55
N PRO A 41 -13.16 -1.72 23.87
CA PRO A 41 -12.89 -3.06 24.39
C PRO A 41 -13.79 -4.15 23.77
N GLU A 42 -15.04 -3.83 23.47
CA GLU A 42 -16.00 -4.71 22.82
C GLU A 42 -15.57 -5.05 21.39
N GLN A 43 -15.14 -4.05 20.62
CA GLN A 43 -14.62 -4.23 19.27
C GLN A 43 -13.34 -5.06 19.25
N GLN A 44 -12.44 -4.81 20.19
CA GLN A 44 -11.23 -5.63 20.33
C GLN A 44 -11.56 -7.10 20.65
N ALA A 45 -12.54 -7.34 21.52
CA ALA A 45 -12.97 -8.69 21.89
C ALA A 45 -13.64 -9.41 20.72
N ASP A 46 -14.51 -8.73 19.96
CA ASP A 46 -15.17 -9.26 18.77
C ASP A 46 -14.17 -9.63 17.68
N LEU A 47 -13.28 -8.69 17.31
CA LEU A 47 -12.22 -8.92 16.32
C LEU A 47 -11.31 -10.07 16.71
N LYS A 48 -10.96 -10.20 18.01
CA LYS A 48 -10.17 -11.31 18.53
C LYS A 48 -10.90 -12.64 18.37
N SER A 49 -12.17 -12.67 18.74
CA SER A 49 -13.02 -13.88 18.61
C SER A 49 -13.15 -14.33 17.15
N LYS A 50 -13.43 -13.40 16.25
CA LYS A 50 -13.53 -13.65 14.80
C LYS A 50 -12.21 -14.16 14.21
N SER A 51 -11.07 -13.54 14.56
CA SER A 51 -9.75 -14.01 14.11
C SER A 51 -9.44 -15.40 14.61
N GLN A 52 -9.78 -15.72 15.86
CA GLN A 52 -9.58 -17.03 16.44
C GLN A 52 -10.48 -18.09 15.79
N ALA A 53 -11.73 -17.75 15.51
CA ALA A 53 -12.67 -18.62 14.81
C ALA A 53 -12.17 -18.96 13.39
N LEU A 54 -11.71 -17.95 12.64
CA LEU A 54 -11.12 -18.14 11.32
C LEU A 54 -9.94 -19.13 11.38
N TYR A 55 -9.01 -18.89 12.31
CA TYR A 55 -7.83 -19.75 12.46
C TYR A 55 -8.23 -21.20 12.81
N THR A 56 -9.16 -21.38 13.74
CA THR A 56 -9.63 -22.70 14.15
C THR A 56 -10.32 -23.46 13.01
N GLN A 57 -11.06 -22.74 12.16
CA GLN A 57 -11.83 -23.35 11.06
C GLN A 57 -10.98 -23.65 9.83
N THR A 58 -10.01 -22.80 9.53
CA THR A 58 -9.30 -22.82 8.25
C THR A 58 -7.79 -22.97 8.37
N GLY A 59 -7.21 -22.78 9.55
CA GLY A 59 -5.77 -22.66 9.77
C GLY A 59 -5.17 -21.36 9.23
N ARG A 60 -5.99 -20.44 8.69
CA ARG A 60 -5.52 -19.15 8.13
C ARG A 60 -5.51 -18.09 9.21
N ALA A 61 -4.45 -17.31 9.27
CA ALA A 61 -4.27 -16.31 10.32
C ALA A 61 -4.68 -14.91 9.83
N PHE A 62 -5.47 -14.22 10.64
CA PHE A 62 -5.80 -12.81 10.45
C PHE A 62 -5.48 -12.02 11.70
N ALA A 63 -4.88 -10.85 11.53
CA ALA A 63 -4.58 -9.94 12.65
C ALA A 63 -4.90 -8.49 12.28
N VAL A 64 -5.20 -7.71 13.31
CA VAL A 64 -5.45 -6.27 13.23
C VAL A 64 -4.42 -5.53 14.07
N ALA A 65 -3.80 -4.52 13.49
CA ALA A 65 -2.91 -3.62 14.18
C ALA A 65 -3.35 -2.17 13.97
N THR A 66 -3.43 -1.41 15.04
CA THR A 66 -3.49 0.05 14.92
C THR A 66 -2.22 0.65 15.51
N VAL A 67 -1.65 1.64 14.84
CA VAL A 67 -0.42 2.31 15.27
C VAL A 67 -0.61 3.82 15.27
N LYS A 68 0.06 4.51 16.22
CA LYS A 68 -0.03 5.97 16.31
C LYS A 68 0.67 6.66 15.15
N SER A 69 1.77 6.10 14.67
CA SER A 69 2.57 6.63 13.57
C SER A 69 3.29 5.52 12.82
N LEU A 70 3.52 5.75 11.54
CA LEU A 70 4.34 4.92 10.68
C LEU A 70 5.83 5.30 10.73
N GLU A 71 6.22 6.26 11.58
CA GLU A 71 7.61 6.71 11.75
C GLU A 71 8.27 7.17 10.42
N GLY A 72 7.45 7.66 9.48
CA GLY A 72 7.91 8.10 8.15
C GLY A 72 8.08 6.99 7.12
N TYR A 73 7.80 5.76 7.46
CA TYR A 73 7.84 4.64 6.51
C TYR A 73 6.56 4.60 5.64
N PRO A 74 6.65 4.11 4.38
CA PRO A 74 5.47 3.73 3.60
C PRO A 74 4.62 2.72 4.35
N VAL A 75 3.29 2.86 4.30
CA VAL A 75 2.37 1.99 5.06
C VAL A 75 2.48 0.52 4.64
N GLU A 76 2.74 0.27 3.37
CA GLU A 76 2.93 -1.08 2.82
C GLU A 76 4.18 -1.75 3.41
N ASP A 77 5.29 -1.01 3.46
CA ASP A 77 6.55 -1.51 4.01
C ASP A 77 6.44 -1.74 5.51
N TYR A 78 5.77 -0.82 6.23
CA TYR A 78 5.51 -0.98 7.66
C TYR A 78 4.65 -2.22 7.93
N ALA A 79 3.54 -2.40 7.20
CA ALA A 79 2.64 -3.54 7.37
C ALA A 79 3.33 -4.87 7.06
N TYR A 80 4.09 -4.91 5.97
CA TYR A 80 4.89 -6.07 5.58
C TYR A 80 5.88 -6.47 6.68
N ARG A 81 6.67 -5.51 7.18
CA ARG A 81 7.67 -5.76 8.22
C ARG A 81 7.03 -6.15 9.56
N LEU A 82 5.90 -5.51 9.90
CA LEU A 82 5.14 -5.83 11.11
C LEU A 82 4.60 -7.27 11.05
N GLY A 83 3.99 -7.67 9.92
CA GLY A 83 3.50 -9.04 9.73
C GLY A 83 4.60 -10.09 9.86
N ARG A 84 5.78 -9.80 9.33
CA ARG A 84 6.98 -10.66 9.50
C ARG A 84 7.51 -10.66 10.94
N ALA A 85 7.58 -9.50 11.58
CA ALA A 85 8.04 -9.40 12.97
C ALA A 85 7.13 -10.17 13.92
N TRP A 86 5.83 -10.21 13.63
CA TRP A 86 4.87 -11.02 14.38
C TRP A 86 4.88 -12.49 13.98
N GLY A 87 5.51 -12.85 12.88
CA GLY A 87 5.45 -14.22 12.35
C GLY A 87 4.03 -14.67 12.04
N LEU A 88 3.20 -13.76 11.53
CA LEU A 88 1.77 -14.03 11.29
C LEU A 88 1.57 -15.05 10.18
N GLY A 89 0.79 -16.11 10.45
CA GLY A 89 0.60 -17.26 9.59
C GLY A 89 1.47 -18.45 9.96
N GLU A 90 1.19 -19.59 9.36
CA GLU A 90 1.99 -20.80 9.54
C GLU A 90 3.28 -20.72 8.72
N LYS A 91 4.40 -21.18 9.28
CA LYS A 91 5.74 -21.07 8.69
C LYS A 91 5.87 -21.68 7.29
N GLU A 92 5.16 -22.76 7.03
CA GLU A 92 5.24 -23.46 5.74
C GLU A 92 4.14 -23.02 4.76
N LYS A 93 3.09 -22.38 5.27
CA LYS A 93 1.93 -21.98 4.47
C LYS A 93 1.90 -20.49 4.16
N ASP A 94 2.56 -19.67 4.96
CA ASP A 94 2.60 -18.20 4.82
C ASP A 94 1.21 -17.58 4.62
N ASN A 95 0.20 -18.13 5.34
CA ASN A 95 -1.22 -17.88 5.13
C ASN A 95 -1.78 -16.78 6.04
N GLY A 96 -0.96 -15.83 6.41
CA GLY A 96 -1.30 -14.70 7.28
C GLY A 96 -1.79 -13.48 6.49
N VAL A 97 -2.76 -12.76 7.07
CA VAL A 97 -3.24 -11.45 6.58
C VAL A 97 -3.25 -10.45 7.73
N LEU A 98 -2.67 -9.27 7.50
CA LEU A 98 -2.61 -8.17 8.47
C LEU A 98 -3.40 -6.97 7.96
N LEU A 99 -4.35 -6.47 8.74
CA LEU A 99 -4.97 -5.17 8.56
C LEU A 99 -4.27 -4.17 9.47
N LEU A 100 -3.57 -3.19 8.88
CA LEU A 100 -2.88 -2.12 9.59
C LEU A 100 -3.60 -0.79 9.38
N VAL A 101 -3.85 -0.05 10.47
CA VAL A 101 -4.42 1.30 10.42
C VAL A 101 -3.54 2.26 11.20
N ALA A 102 -3.17 3.36 10.57
CA ALA A 102 -2.41 4.47 11.16
C ALA A 102 -3.24 5.77 11.06
N PRO A 103 -4.08 6.07 12.08
CA PRO A 103 -5.05 7.16 11.99
C PRO A 103 -4.40 8.53 11.86
N ASN A 104 -3.28 8.79 12.55
CA ASN A 104 -2.59 10.08 12.46
C ASN A 104 -1.96 10.32 11.09
N ASP A 105 -1.50 9.26 10.41
CA ASP A 105 -0.95 9.32 9.06
C ASP A 105 -2.04 9.20 7.98
N ARG A 106 -3.30 8.94 8.37
CA ARG A 106 -4.44 8.67 7.49
C ARG A 106 -4.14 7.57 6.48
N LYS A 107 -3.59 6.47 6.96
CA LYS A 107 -3.17 5.34 6.14
C LYS A 107 -3.74 4.04 6.65
N VAL A 108 -4.18 3.21 5.71
CA VAL A 108 -4.61 1.83 5.96
C VAL A 108 -3.91 0.91 4.96
N SER A 109 -3.56 -0.29 5.39
CA SER A 109 -2.99 -1.32 4.53
C SER A 109 -3.49 -2.70 4.92
N ILE A 110 -3.76 -3.52 3.92
CA ILE A 110 -3.93 -4.97 4.07
C ILE A 110 -2.69 -5.60 3.48
N ALA A 111 -1.87 -6.24 4.31
CA ALA A 111 -0.68 -6.96 3.88
C ALA A 111 -0.93 -8.46 3.94
N THR A 112 -0.42 -9.21 2.95
CA THR A 112 -0.66 -10.64 2.81
C THR A 112 0.64 -11.43 2.82
N GLY A 113 0.61 -12.60 3.46
CA GLY A 113 1.64 -13.61 3.32
C GLY A 113 1.58 -14.27 1.94
N TYR A 114 2.65 -14.94 1.54
CA TYR A 114 2.75 -15.58 0.22
C TYR A 114 1.60 -16.57 -0.06
N GLY A 115 1.24 -17.40 0.91
CA GLY A 115 0.17 -18.37 0.76
C GLY A 115 -1.23 -17.80 0.93
N ALA A 116 -1.37 -16.61 1.51
CA ALA A 116 -2.65 -15.94 1.62
C ALA A 116 -3.13 -15.39 0.26
N GLY A 117 -2.21 -15.19 -0.70
CA GLY A 117 -2.52 -14.66 -2.03
C GLY A 117 -3.55 -15.47 -2.83
N ALA A 118 -3.69 -16.77 -2.52
CA ALA A 118 -4.74 -17.62 -3.12
C ALA A 118 -6.17 -17.21 -2.70
N TYR A 119 -6.32 -16.49 -1.60
CA TYR A 119 -7.61 -16.05 -1.07
C TYR A 119 -7.72 -14.51 -1.08
N MET A 120 -6.63 -13.82 -0.79
CA MET A 120 -6.58 -12.37 -0.63
C MET A 120 -5.54 -11.78 -1.57
N THR A 121 -5.96 -11.46 -2.79
CA THR A 121 -5.12 -10.78 -3.79
C THR A 121 -5.08 -9.27 -3.56
N ASP A 122 -4.14 -8.57 -4.20
CA ASP A 122 -4.03 -7.10 -4.18
C ASP A 122 -5.34 -6.45 -4.66
N ALA A 123 -5.98 -7.02 -5.69
CA ALA A 123 -7.25 -6.54 -6.21
C ALA A 123 -8.36 -6.63 -5.16
N MET A 124 -8.48 -7.76 -4.47
CA MET A 124 -9.46 -7.98 -3.41
C MET A 124 -9.18 -7.07 -2.21
N SER A 125 -7.94 -7.00 -1.74
CA SER A 125 -7.51 -6.10 -0.68
C SER A 125 -7.86 -4.65 -1.00
N GLY A 126 -7.62 -4.22 -2.25
CA GLY A 126 -7.96 -2.88 -2.71
C GLY A 126 -9.47 -2.60 -2.78
N ILE A 127 -10.30 -3.60 -3.07
CA ILE A 127 -11.77 -3.47 -3.04
C ILE A 127 -12.23 -3.30 -1.60
N ILE A 128 -11.81 -4.18 -0.69
CA ILE A 128 -12.16 -4.12 0.73
C ILE A 128 -11.79 -2.75 1.33
N ILE A 129 -10.58 -2.28 1.07
CA ILE A 129 -10.18 -0.94 1.57
C ILE A 129 -11.13 0.14 1.06
N ARG A 130 -11.45 0.16 -0.23
CA ARG A 130 -12.25 1.24 -0.83
C ARG A 130 -13.74 1.15 -0.50
N GLU A 131 -14.28 -0.06 -0.40
CA GLU A 131 -15.72 -0.26 -0.32
C GLU A 131 -16.19 -0.51 1.12
N ASP A 132 -15.38 -1.16 1.96
CA ASP A 132 -15.77 -1.50 3.31
C ASP A 132 -15.08 -0.60 4.37
N ILE A 133 -13.82 -0.19 4.18
CA ILE A 133 -13.08 0.55 5.21
C ILE A 133 -13.17 2.07 5.03
N LEU A 134 -12.74 2.57 3.87
CA LEU A 134 -12.63 4.02 3.63
C LEU A 134 -13.94 4.79 3.74
N PRO A 135 -15.12 4.27 3.42
CA PRO A 135 -16.38 4.99 3.64
C PRO A 135 -16.59 5.38 5.10
N HIS A 136 -16.19 4.54 6.06
CA HIS A 136 -16.26 4.83 7.49
C HIS A 136 -15.21 5.88 7.92
N PHE A 137 -13.97 5.72 7.44
CA PHE A 137 -12.87 6.62 7.81
C PHE A 137 -13.04 8.05 7.29
N LYS A 138 -13.80 8.22 6.22
CA LYS A 138 -14.12 9.53 5.62
C LYS A 138 -15.32 10.24 6.25
N GLN A 139 -16.00 9.64 7.22
CA GLN A 139 -17.06 10.28 7.97
C GLN A 139 -16.53 11.44 8.81
N SER A 140 -17.42 12.28 9.29
CA SER A 140 -17.08 13.37 10.20
C SER A 140 -18.04 13.35 11.42
N PRO A 141 -17.56 12.88 12.58
CA PRO A 141 -16.22 12.37 12.90
C PRO A 141 -15.95 11.02 12.24
N PRO A 142 -14.66 10.66 12.04
CA PRO A 142 -14.28 9.35 11.47
C PRO A 142 -14.73 8.20 12.37
N ASP A 143 -15.35 7.18 11.77
CA ASP A 143 -15.71 5.93 12.43
C ASP A 143 -14.63 4.87 12.17
N TYR A 144 -13.53 4.95 12.93
CA TYR A 144 -12.42 4.01 12.77
C TYR A 144 -12.80 2.58 13.18
N GLY A 145 -13.53 2.46 14.29
CA GLY A 145 -13.95 1.15 14.80
C GLY A 145 -14.84 0.41 13.81
N GLY A 146 -15.91 1.06 13.35
CA GLY A 146 -16.82 0.48 12.36
C GLY A 146 -16.14 0.12 11.05
N GLY A 147 -15.23 0.97 10.56
CA GLY A 147 -14.49 0.67 9.34
C GLY A 147 -13.50 -0.51 9.48
N ILE A 148 -12.87 -0.67 10.66
CA ILE A 148 -12.01 -1.81 10.95
C ILE A 148 -12.84 -3.10 11.04
N GLU A 149 -13.99 -3.07 11.71
CA GLU A 149 -14.90 -4.21 11.81
C GLU A 149 -15.44 -4.61 10.43
N ALA A 150 -15.93 -3.67 9.63
CA ALA A 150 -16.41 -3.94 8.28
C ALA A 150 -15.32 -4.56 7.39
N GLY A 151 -14.12 -3.99 7.42
CA GLY A 151 -12.97 -4.53 6.70
C GLY A 151 -12.55 -5.92 7.18
N ALA A 152 -12.54 -6.15 8.50
CA ALA A 152 -12.24 -7.44 9.10
C ALA A 152 -13.26 -8.51 8.69
N ASP A 153 -14.55 -8.18 8.73
CA ASP A 153 -15.62 -9.10 8.32
C ASP A 153 -15.49 -9.48 6.84
N ALA A 154 -15.19 -8.53 5.96
CA ALA A 154 -14.95 -8.78 4.55
C ALA A 154 -13.71 -9.68 4.31
N ILE A 155 -12.61 -9.41 5.02
CA ILE A 155 -11.38 -10.23 4.96
C ILE A 155 -11.66 -11.64 5.45
N ILE A 156 -12.28 -11.79 6.62
CA ILE A 156 -12.58 -13.10 7.22
C ILE A 156 -13.54 -13.90 6.33
N LYS A 157 -14.57 -13.26 5.79
CA LYS A 157 -15.48 -13.88 4.82
C LYS A 157 -14.73 -14.45 3.62
N GLN A 158 -13.85 -13.64 3.02
CA GLN A 158 -13.05 -14.05 1.86
C GLN A 158 -12.08 -15.19 2.21
N MET A 159 -11.42 -15.08 3.37
CA MET A 159 -10.49 -16.10 3.86
C MET A 159 -11.17 -17.39 4.34
N SER A 160 -12.47 -17.38 4.56
CA SER A 160 -13.24 -18.58 4.96
C SER A 160 -13.74 -19.39 3.77
N LEU A 161 -13.67 -18.84 2.56
CA LEU A 161 -14.15 -19.53 1.35
C LEU A 161 -13.34 -20.79 1.02
N SER A 162 -13.99 -21.71 0.31
CA SER A 162 -13.29 -22.80 -0.38
C SER A 162 -12.37 -22.24 -1.50
N PRO A 163 -11.33 -22.96 -1.93
CA PRO A 163 -10.44 -22.50 -2.99
C PRO A 163 -11.18 -22.10 -4.27
N ASP A 164 -12.17 -22.89 -4.69
CA ASP A 164 -12.95 -22.64 -5.92
C ASP A 164 -13.82 -21.38 -5.83
N GLU A 165 -14.40 -21.12 -4.65
CA GLU A 165 -15.19 -19.90 -4.42
C GLU A 165 -14.30 -18.67 -4.31
N ALA A 166 -13.15 -18.79 -3.65
CA ALA A 166 -12.17 -17.71 -3.55
C ALA A 166 -11.67 -17.32 -4.94
N GLU A 167 -11.35 -18.28 -5.82
CA GLU A 167 -10.91 -18.02 -7.19
C GLU A 167 -11.97 -17.26 -8.00
N LYS A 168 -13.24 -17.63 -7.91
CA LYS A 168 -14.35 -16.91 -8.57
C LYS A 168 -14.45 -15.46 -8.10
N ASN A 169 -14.38 -15.23 -6.79
CA ASN A 169 -14.43 -13.89 -6.24
C ASN A 169 -13.22 -13.05 -6.67
N ILE A 170 -12.01 -13.64 -6.70
CA ILE A 170 -10.79 -13.00 -7.16
C ILE A 170 -10.90 -12.63 -8.64
N ALA A 171 -11.40 -13.53 -9.48
CA ALA A 171 -11.62 -13.25 -10.90
C ALA A 171 -12.59 -12.07 -11.11
N ALA A 172 -13.69 -12.03 -10.35
CA ALA A 172 -14.63 -10.91 -10.37
C ALA A 172 -13.98 -9.60 -9.92
N ALA A 173 -13.18 -9.62 -8.84
CA ALA A 173 -12.44 -8.47 -8.33
C ALA A 173 -11.45 -7.92 -9.36
N GLN A 174 -10.70 -8.79 -10.02
CA GLN A 174 -9.75 -8.40 -11.07
C GLN A 174 -10.45 -7.80 -12.28
N GLN A 175 -11.60 -8.34 -12.69
CA GLN A 175 -12.40 -7.78 -13.78
C GLN A 175 -12.92 -6.39 -13.43
N ALA A 176 -13.46 -6.20 -12.23
CA ALA A 176 -13.92 -4.90 -11.75
C ALA A 176 -12.79 -3.87 -11.72
N GLN A 177 -11.58 -4.26 -11.32
CA GLN A 177 -10.42 -3.38 -11.32
C GLN A 177 -10.00 -2.99 -12.75
N LYS A 178 -9.96 -3.93 -13.70
CA LYS A 178 -9.67 -3.66 -15.09
C LYS A 178 -10.69 -2.70 -15.72
N GLN A 179 -11.99 -2.89 -15.45
CA GLN A 179 -13.04 -1.99 -15.96
C GLN A 179 -12.87 -0.56 -15.43
N ARG A 180 -12.52 -0.39 -14.16
CA ARG A 180 -12.26 0.95 -13.58
C ARG A 180 -11.06 1.64 -14.20
N GLN A 181 -9.99 0.89 -14.52
CA GLN A 181 -8.81 1.44 -15.21
C GLN A 181 -9.13 1.89 -16.64
N HIS A 182 -10.00 1.18 -17.34
CA HIS A 182 -10.43 1.56 -18.70
C HIS A 182 -11.39 2.76 -18.69
N SER A 183 -12.23 2.92 -17.67
CA SER A 183 -13.19 4.03 -17.60
C SER A 183 -12.55 5.37 -17.23
N SER A 184 -11.41 5.38 -16.55
CA SER A 184 -10.71 6.62 -16.17
C SER A 184 -9.83 7.22 -17.28
N GLY A 185 -9.60 6.50 -18.38
CA GLY A 185 -8.71 6.92 -19.49
C GLY A 185 -9.41 7.41 -20.77
N GLY A 186 -10.72 7.27 -20.89
CA GLY A 186 -11.39 7.27 -22.21
C GLY A 186 -11.95 8.59 -22.73
N GLY A 187 -12.09 9.63 -21.94
CA GLY A 187 -12.82 10.83 -22.38
C GLY A 187 -11.96 12.08 -22.66
N LEU A 188 -11.03 12.37 -21.79
CA LEU A 188 -10.25 13.60 -21.86
C LEU A 188 -9.27 13.70 -23.04
N PRO A 189 -8.52 12.64 -23.45
CA PRO A 189 -7.61 12.77 -24.58
C PRO A 189 -8.33 12.98 -25.92
N ILE A 190 -9.50 12.36 -26.13
CA ILE A 190 -10.23 12.50 -27.39
C ILE A 190 -10.80 13.93 -27.52
N PHE A 191 -11.41 14.48 -26.47
CA PHE A 191 -11.88 15.87 -26.43
C PHE A 191 -10.75 16.88 -26.61
N PHE A 192 -9.61 16.62 -25.99
CA PHE A 192 -8.44 17.48 -26.13
C PHE A 192 -7.89 17.48 -27.54
N TRP A 193 -7.80 16.31 -28.21
CA TRP A 193 -7.41 16.21 -29.60
C TRP A 193 -8.41 16.83 -30.56
N LEU A 194 -9.72 16.65 -30.32
CA LEU A 194 -10.76 17.30 -31.12
C LEU A 194 -10.72 18.83 -30.98
N MET A 195 -10.43 19.33 -29.77
CA MET A 195 -10.25 20.76 -29.53
C MET A 195 -9.01 21.32 -30.26
N ILE A 196 -7.90 20.58 -30.25
CA ILE A 196 -6.68 20.99 -30.99
C ILE A 196 -6.93 20.95 -32.51
N ILE A 197 -7.55 19.90 -33.00
CA ILE A 197 -7.90 19.80 -34.43
C ILE A 197 -8.85 20.94 -34.82
N GLY A 198 -9.89 21.18 -34.05
CA GLY A 198 -10.81 22.30 -34.25
C GLY A 198 -10.09 23.66 -34.25
N PHE A 199 -9.18 23.90 -33.35
CA PHE A 199 -8.38 25.12 -33.26
C PHE A 199 -7.44 25.27 -34.48
N VAL A 200 -6.80 24.20 -34.92
CA VAL A 200 -5.95 24.19 -36.13
C VAL A 200 -6.75 24.46 -37.40
N VAL A 201 -7.90 23.81 -37.54
CA VAL A 201 -8.83 24.04 -38.68
C VAL A 201 -9.33 25.48 -38.69
N LEU A 202 -9.77 25.98 -37.51
CA LEU A 202 -10.25 27.37 -37.36
C LEU A 202 -9.14 28.41 -37.63
N SER A 203 -7.89 28.09 -37.27
CA SER A 203 -6.74 28.95 -37.57
C SER A 203 -6.39 29.01 -39.06
N HIS A 204 -6.66 27.93 -39.80
CA HIS A 204 -6.50 27.90 -41.24
C HIS A 204 -7.57 28.68 -41.99
N PHE A 205 -8.82 28.68 -41.53
CA PHE A 205 -9.89 29.47 -42.12
C PHE A 205 -9.77 30.97 -41.87
N ARG A 206 -9.03 31.41 -40.82
CA ARG A 206 -8.76 32.83 -40.54
C ARG A 206 -7.64 33.45 -41.40
N ARG A 207 -6.96 32.69 -42.24
CA ARG A 207 -5.87 33.20 -43.14
C ARG A 207 -6.30 33.76 -44.48
N GLY A 208 -7.58 34.02 -44.62
CA GLY A 208 -8.10 34.63 -45.85
C GLY A 208 -8.69 36.01 -45.61
N VAL A 209 -7.90 37.05 -45.34
CA VAL A 209 -8.05 38.48 -45.68
C VAL A 209 -7.09 39.32 -44.81
N GLY A 210 -6.12 39.94 -45.43
CA GLY A 210 -5.46 41.07 -44.80
C GLY A 210 -3.95 41.23 -44.98
N ARG A 211 -3.61 41.87 -46.11
CA ARG A 211 -2.51 42.83 -46.29
C ARG A 211 -1.10 42.55 -45.73
N ARG A 212 -0.17 42.55 -46.64
CA ARG A 212 1.29 42.68 -46.48
C ARG A 212 1.65 43.72 -45.44
N TYR A 213 2.36 43.29 -44.37
CA TYR A 213 3.27 44.17 -43.66
C TYR A 213 4.58 43.42 -43.41
N ARG A 214 5.66 44.01 -43.90
CA ARG A 214 7.02 43.52 -43.86
C ARG A 214 7.64 43.93 -42.52
N GLY A 215 7.86 42.98 -41.64
CA GLY A 215 8.49 43.18 -40.35
C GLY A 215 9.29 41.96 -39.94
N ARG A 216 10.59 42.11 -39.98
CA ARG A 216 11.63 41.13 -39.67
C ARG A 216 11.85 41.17 -38.13
N HIS A 217 11.38 40.17 -37.41
CA HIS A 217 11.85 39.85 -36.06
C HIS A 217 11.66 38.36 -35.80
N GLY A 218 12.73 37.73 -35.25
CA GLY A 218 12.80 36.30 -34.98
C GLY A 218 11.81 35.88 -33.90
N GLY A 219 10.86 35.07 -34.29
CA GLY A 219 9.93 34.41 -33.37
C GLY A 219 10.39 33.00 -33.10
N ILE A 220 10.38 32.61 -31.85
CA ILE A 220 10.65 31.23 -31.40
C ILE A 220 9.68 30.29 -32.10
N SER A 221 10.22 29.31 -32.80
CA SER A 221 9.42 28.32 -33.53
C SER A 221 8.52 27.53 -32.57
N PRO A 222 7.23 27.34 -32.89
CA PRO A 222 6.31 26.52 -32.05
C PRO A 222 6.81 25.11 -31.79
N TRP A 223 7.68 24.60 -32.66
CA TRP A 223 8.32 23.29 -32.51
C TRP A 223 9.29 23.21 -31.33
N VAL A 224 9.97 24.31 -30.98
CA VAL A 224 10.91 24.37 -29.84
C VAL A 224 10.14 24.28 -28.52
N VAL A 225 8.94 24.87 -28.45
CA VAL A 225 8.08 24.81 -27.26
C VAL A 225 7.51 23.40 -27.07
N LEU A 226 7.08 22.77 -28.17
CA LEU A 226 6.57 21.38 -28.13
C LEU A 226 7.66 20.36 -27.77
N TRP A 227 8.89 20.59 -28.26
CA TRP A 227 10.02 19.73 -27.95
C TRP A 227 10.43 19.87 -26.46
N GLY A 228 10.46 21.09 -25.94
CA GLY A 228 10.72 21.35 -24.53
C GLY A 228 9.69 20.74 -23.57
N LEU A 229 8.40 20.78 -23.94
CA LEU A 229 7.35 20.13 -23.14
C LEU A 229 7.44 18.58 -23.17
N ASN A 230 7.85 18.02 -24.31
CA ASN A 230 8.04 16.57 -24.44
C ASN A 230 9.25 16.07 -23.65
N GLU A 231 10.30 16.88 -23.53
CA GLU A 231 11.49 16.57 -22.71
C GLU A 231 11.17 16.64 -21.22
N LEU A 232 10.33 17.59 -20.80
CA LEU A 232 9.89 17.71 -19.39
C LEU A 232 9.01 16.53 -18.96
N SER A 233 8.23 15.95 -19.89
CA SER A 233 7.39 14.78 -19.60
C SER A 233 8.16 13.44 -19.61
N ARG A 234 9.36 13.41 -20.18
CA ARG A 234 10.25 12.24 -20.19
C ARG A 234 11.09 12.07 -18.93
N GLY A 235 11.23 13.13 -18.12
CA GLY A 235 12.03 13.11 -16.90
C GLY A 235 11.48 12.29 -15.73
N SER A 236 10.29 11.67 -15.87
CA SER A 236 9.65 10.89 -14.80
C SER A 236 9.54 9.38 -15.06
N ARG A 237 10.32 8.84 -15.99
CA ARG A 237 10.37 7.39 -16.22
C ARG A 237 11.81 6.94 -16.41
N GLY A 238 12.43 6.50 -15.32
CA GLY A 238 13.73 5.85 -15.42
C GLY A 238 14.44 5.71 -14.10
N GLY A 239 14.18 4.67 -13.37
CA GLY A 239 14.90 4.31 -12.17
C GLY A 239 14.54 2.91 -11.71
N GLY A 240 14.69 1.93 -12.61
CA GLY A 240 14.77 0.54 -12.21
C GLY A 240 16.15 0.31 -11.60
N TRP A 241 16.22 -0.01 -10.32
CA TRP A 241 17.41 -0.58 -9.70
C TRP A 241 17.05 -1.94 -9.15
N GLY A 242 17.77 -2.89 -9.70
CA GLY A 242 17.69 -4.30 -9.45
C GLY A 242 18.09 -4.71 -8.06
N GLY A 243 17.67 -5.91 -7.76
CA GLY A 243 17.91 -6.85 -6.73
C GLY A 243 19.15 -6.68 -5.85
N GLY A 244 18.88 -6.78 -4.57
CA GLY A 244 19.83 -7.11 -3.53
C GLY A 244 19.19 -8.11 -2.59
N SER A 245 19.38 -9.37 -2.90
CA SER A 245 19.15 -10.47 -1.97
C SER A 245 20.14 -10.36 -0.82
N TRP A 246 19.65 -10.11 0.37
CA TRP A 246 20.41 -10.31 1.59
C TRP A 246 19.64 -11.29 2.48
N GLY A 247 20.08 -12.52 2.48
CA GLY A 247 19.76 -13.50 3.48
C GLY A 247 20.44 -13.14 4.80
N GLY A 248 19.79 -13.40 5.90
CA GLY A 248 20.30 -13.26 7.25
C GLY A 248 19.20 -13.57 8.23
N GLY A 249 19.24 -14.75 8.79
CA GLY A 249 19.67 -15.01 10.12
C GLY A 249 18.51 -15.14 11.06
N GLY A 250 18.13 -16.41 11.39
CA GLY A 250 17.17 -16.78 12.42
C GLY A 250 17.54 -16.23 13.79
N GLY A 251 16.53 -15.75 14.49
CA GLY A 251 16.50 -15.53 15.91
C GLY A 251 15.26 -16.19 16.47
N SER A 252 15.41 -17.40 16.94
CA SER A 252 14.42 -18.10 17.73
C SER A 252 14.32 -17.44 19.10
N TRP A 253 13.18 -16.84 19.43
CA TRP A 253 12.86 -16.51 20.80
C TRP A 253 11.60 -17.28 21.16
N GLY A 254 11.80 -18.36 21.87
CA GLY A 254 10.76 -19.09 22.55
C GLY A 254 10.36 -18.33 23.82
N GLY A 255 9.09 -18.30 24.12
CA GLY A 255 8.55 -17.73 25.34
C GLY A 255 7.06 -17.97 25.49
N GLY A 256 6.67 -18.98 26.19
CA GLY A 256 5.80 -19.07 27.34
C GLY A 256 4.32 -18.69 27.22
N GLY A 257 3.49 -19.69 27.18
CA GLY A 257 2.27 -20.05 27.87
C GLY A 257 1.26 -18.98 28.30
N GLY A 258 0.10 -19.03 27.65
CA GLY A 258 -1.16 -18.42 28.07
C GLY A 258 -2.00 -18.24 26.82
N GLY A 259 -3.10 -18.93 26.63
CA GLY A 259 -4.06 -18.90 25.55
C GLY A 259 -3.70 -18.16 24.27
N SER A 260 -2.62 -18.51 23.61
CA SER A 260 -2.04 -17.80 22.50
C SER A 260 -2.83 -18.07 21.24
N PHE A 261 -3.13 -17.01 20.46
CA PHE A 261 -3.64 -17.14 19.12
C PHE A 261 -2.62 -17.94 18.29
N GLY A 262 -3.04 -19.11 17.80
CA GLY A 262 -2.16 -20.05 17.08
C GLY A 262 -1.66 -19.56 15.72
N GLY A 263 -2.17 -18.42 15.26
CA GLY A 263 -1.83 -17.82 13.96
C GLY A 263 -0.45 -17.14 13.86
N PHE A 264 0.36 -17.17 14.91
CA PHE A 264 1.75 -16.65 14.90
C PHE A 264 2.77 -17.79 14.77
N GLY A 265 2.68 -18.53 13.69
CA GLY A 265 3.50 -19.71 13.42
C GLY A 265 4.82 -19.45 12.71
N GLY A 266 5.18 -18.20 12.45
CA GLY A 266 6.41 -17.82 11.75
C GLY A 266 6.26 -17.69 10.24
N GLY A 267 5.05 -17.36 9.75
CA GLY A 267 4.78 -17.10 8.34
C GLY A 267 5.56 -15.90 7.80
N SER A 268 5.85 -15.95 6.51
CA SER A 268 6.54 -14.88 5.77
C SER A 268 5.55 -14.08 4.91
N PHE A 269 5.78 -12.78 4.82
CA PHE A 269 4.99 -11.87 4.00
C PHE A 269 5.68 -11.59 2.68
N GLY A 270 4.92 -11.54 1.57
CA GLY A 270 5.43 -11.39 0.21
C GLY A 270 5.35 -9.98 -0.36
N GLY A 271 4.91 -9.00 0.44
CA GLY A 271 4.68 -7.65 -0.05
C GLY A 271 3.44 -7.50 -0.92
N GLY A 272 2.57 -8.53 -0.95
CA GLY A 272 1.23 -8.44 -1.55
C GLY A 272 0.26 -7.71 -0.64
N GLY A 273 -0.87 -7.29 -1.24
CA GLY A 273 -1.94 -6.56 -0.56
C GLY A 273 -2.29 -5.24 -1.22
N ALA A 274 -2.88 -4.34 -0.48
CA ALA A 274 -3.21 -2.99 -0.96
C ALA A 274 -3.17 -1.99 0.18
N SER A 275 -3.10 -0.71 -0.18
CA SER A 275 -3.17 0.38 0.78
C SER A 275 -4.15 1.48 0.33
N GLY A 276 -4.54 2.31 1.28
CA GLY A 276 -5.41 3.44 1.05
C GLY A 276 -5.11 4.61 1.97
N SER A 277 -5.68 5.77 1.61
CA SER A 277 -5.62 6.99 2.42
C SER A 277 -6.96 7.71 2.37
N TRP A 278 -7.23 8.51 3.40
CA TRP A 278 -8.45 9.33 3.54
C TRP A 278 -8.17 10.75 4.00
#